data_c95b64b9ee290078ee4c532d75caef04
#
_entry.id   c95b64b9ee290078ee4c532d75caef04
#
_cell.length_a   1.000
_cell.length_b   1.000
_cell.length_c   1.000
_cell.angle_alpha   90.00
_cell.angle_beta   90.00
_cell.angle_gamma   90.00
#
_symmetry.space_group_name_H-M   'P 1'
#
loop_
_entity.id
_entity.type
_entity.pdbx_description
1 polymer ?
#
loop_
_entity_poly.entity_id
_entity_poly.type
_entity_poly.pdbx_seq_one_letter_code
_entity_poly.pdbx_strand_id
1 'polypeptide(L)'
;MATLPYFARYTTFKTADKESGGYLLSADSLIGDVLSISFEVIDGRQVAILVNRFGHNVGKLDRSDTHELLLRQADGWEIHAILSAVLFSEGEGNGYYWGEVALMAFSKRHSREFNTFMQGICAELRKGRRPSIALKSSGVETVISTNGKWVPKDREPKRSLKAGTVVVKDHLKYDERLVEMARNKNIGCMIIGWAFIFLLVALVGVALWSIIPS
;
A
#
# COMPACT_ATOMS: atom_id res chain seq x y z
N MET A 1 -21.44 10.00 23.88
CA MET A 1 -21.16 10.17 22.43
C MET A 1 -20.73 8.82 21.89
N ALA A 2 -21.39 8.29 20.85
CA ALA A 2 -20.96 7.05 20.23
C ALA A 2 -19.60 7.27 19.57
N THR A 3 -18.61 6.47 19.93
CA THR A 3 -17.29 6.51 19.31
C THR A 3 -17.45 6.10 17.84
N LEU A 4 -16.93 6.92 16.91
CA LEU A 4 -16.96 6.58 15.49
C LEU A 4 -16.22 5.24 15.27
N PRO A 5 -16.79 4.30 14.49
CA PRO A 5 -16.18 2.99 14.24
C PRO A 5 -15.00 3.03 13.24
N TYR A 6 -14.43 4.21 13.05
CA TYR A 6 -13.39 4.50 12.07
C TYR A 6 -12.42 5.58 12.56
N PHE A 7 -11.15 5.39 12.26
CA PHE A 7 -10.08 6.34 12.46
C PHE A 7 -9.12 6.26 11.26
N ALA A 8 -8.71 7.41 10.74
CA ALA A 8 -7.64 7.45 9.75
C ALA A 8 -6.94 8.79 9.73
N ARG A 9 -5.66 8.76 9.37
CA ARG A 9 -4.82 9.94 9.11
C ARG A 9 -3.62 9.59 8.23
N TYR A 10 -3.07 10.58 7.57
CA TYR A 10 -1.75 10.47 6.98
C TYR A 10 -0.69 10.75 8.05
N THR A 11 0.34 9.94 8.07
CA THR A 11 1.49 10.14 8.96
C THR A 11 2.78 9.71 8.28
N THR A 12 3.90 10.19 8.81
CA THR A 12 5.22 9.85 8.30
C THR A 12 5.86 8.74 9.13
N PHE A 13 6.71 7.96 8.50
CA PHE A 13 7.52 6.96 9.17
C PHE A 13 8.98 7.06 8.73
N LYS A 14 9.88 6.62 9.58
CA LYS A 14 11.31 6.59 9.31
C LYS A 14 11.75 5.17 8.96
N THR A 15 12.65 5.03 8.00
CA THR A 15 13.35 3.76 7.79
C THR A 15 14.21 3.43 9.01
N ALA A 16 14.32 2.16 9.35
CA ALA A 16 15.12 1.71 10.49
C ALA A 16 16.62 1.80 10.16
N ASP A 17 16.98 1.47 8.92
CA ASP A 17 18.34 1.37 8.42
C ASP A 17 18.39 1.56 6.90
N LYS A 18 19.58 1.36 6.32
CA LYS A 18 19.81 1.48 4.88
C LYS A 18 19.09 0.39 4.07
N GLU A 19 18.97 -0.81 4.62
CA GLU A 19 18.30 -1.95 3.98
C GLU A 19 16.80 -1.69 3.85
N SER A 20 16.16 -1.21 4.91
CA SER A 20 14.76 -0.75 4.90
C SER A 20 14.51 0.33 3.84
N GLY A 21 15.46 1.25 3.64
CA GLY A 21 15.44 2.22 2.54
C GLY A 21 15.47 1.56 1.17
N GLY A 22 16.27 0.51 1.01
CA GLY A 22 16.35 -0.29 -0.22
C GLY A 22 15.01 -0.95 -0.56
N TYR A 23 14.32 -1.56 0.41
CA TYR A 23 13.00 -2.17 0.20
C TYR A 23 11.93 -1.15 -0.16
N LEU A 24 12.01 0.08 0.36
CA LEU A 24 11.09 1.15 -0.04
C LEU A 24 11.28 1.60 -1.48
N LEU A 25 12.53 1.59 -1.95
CA LEU A 25 12.89 2.03 -3.30
C LEU A 25 12.61 0.97 -4.35
N SER A 26 12.71 -0.30 -3.98
CA SER A 26 12.53 -1.43 -4.88
C SER A 26 11.07 -1.59 -5.34
N ALA A 27 10.86 -2.54 -6.24
CA ALA A 27 9.53 -2.99 -6.62
C ALA A 27 8.79 -3.75 -5.50
N ASP A 28 9.44 -4.03 -4.34
CA ASP A 28 8.83 -4.73 -3.22
C ASP A 28 7.85 -3.86 -2.43
N SER A 29 7.94 -2.54 -2.61
CA SER A 29 7.04 -1.56 -1.98
C SER A 29 6.53 -0.58 -3.02
N LEU A 30 5.28 -0.73 -3.44
CA LEU A 30 4.63 0.15 -4.41
C LEU A 30 3.69 1.12 -3.72
N ILE A 31 3.51 2.29 -4.30
CA ILE A 31 2.49 3.25 -3.83
C ILE A 31 1.11 2.60 -3.92
N GLY A 32 0.33 2.68 -2.83
CA GLY A 32 -0.94 2.02 -2.68
C GLY A 32 -0.85 0.56 -2.22
N ASP A 33 0.34 0.04 -1.88
CA ASP A 33 0.46 -1.25 -1.20
C ASP A 33 0.03 -1.12 0.27
N VAL A 34 -0.69 -2.13 0.75
CA VAL A 34 -1.03 -2.26 2.16
C VAL A 34 0.13 -2.91 2.88
N LEU A 35 0.66 -2.21 3.88
CA LEU A 35 1.71 -2.67 4.77
C LEU A 35 1.07 -3.30 6.01
N SER A 36 1.60 -4.41 6.46
CA SER A 36 1.25 -4.99 7.75
C SER A 36 1.90 -4.19 8.89
N ILE A 37 1.26 -4.18 10.03
CA ILE A 37 1.77 -3.52 11.23
C ILE A 37 2.08 -4.60 12.26
N SER A 38 3.33 -4.70 12.69
CA SER A 38 3.75 -5.50 13.84
C SER A 38 4.17 -4.59 14.98
N PHE A 39 4.05 -5.08 16.21
CA PHE A 39 4.50 -4.34 17.38
C PHE A 39 5.69 -5.07 18.00
N GLU A 40 6.79 -4.36 18.15
CA GLU A 40 8.03 -4.89 18.71
C GLU A 40 8.43 -4.07 19.93
N VAL A 41 9.16 -4.69 20.85
CA VAL A 41 9.75 -3.97 22.00
C VAL A 41 11.17 -3.59 21.65
N ILE A 42 11.42 -2.29 21.49
CA ILE A 42 12.73 -1.72 21.20
C ILE A 42 13.07 -0.77 22.36
N ASP A 43 14.21 -0.99 23.01
CA ASP A 43 14.66 -0.20 24.18
C ASP A 43 13.57 -0.09 25.27
N GLY A 44 12.88 -1.22 25.57
CA GLY A 44 11.83 -1.28 26.59
C GLY A 44 10.52 -0.58 26.21
N ARG A 45 10.33 -0.19 24.94
CA ARG A 45 9.14 0.51 24.45
C ARG A 45 8.52 -0.22 23.26
N GLN A 46 7.21 -0.26 23.23
CA GLN A 46 6.50 -0.77 22.04
C GLN A 46 6.63 0.22 20.88
N VAL A 47 6.96 -0.30 19.71
CA VAL A 47 7.13 0.44 18.46
C VAL A 47 6.37 -0.29 17.36
N ALA A 48 5.54 0.43 16.61
CA ALA A 48 4.86 -0.11 15.45
C ALA A 48 5.82 -0.13 14.26
N ILE A 49 6.08 -1.33 13.76
CA ILE A 49 6.93 -1.61 12.61
C ILE A 49 6.04 -1.84 11.39
N LEU A 50 6.39 -1.21 10.30
CA LEU A 50 5.72 -1.39 9.00
C LEU A 50 6.45 -2.46 8.21
N VAL A 51 5.69 -3.46 7.77
CA VAL A 51 6.21 -4.63 7.07
C VAL A 51 5.54 -4.74 5.71
N ASN A 52 6.31 -4.90 4.64
CA ASN A 52 5.77 -5.08 3.31
C ASN A 52 5.22 -6.50 3.10
N ARG A 53 4.57 -6.74 1.98
CA ARG A 53 3.97 -8.04 1.63
C ARG A 53 4.94 -9.22 1.54
N PHE A 54 6.24 -8.95 1.49
CA PHE A 54 7.31 -9.96 1.45
C PHE A 54 7.91 -10.23 2.82
N GLY A 55 7.41 -9.57 3.87
CA GLY A 55 7.90 -9.74 5.23
C GLY A 55 9.08 -8.84 5.60
N HIS A 56 9.48 -7.90 4.73
CA HIS A 56 10.59 -7.00 5.02
C HIS A 56 10.11 -5.78 5.83
N ASN A 57 10.90 -5.42 6.85
CA ASN A 57 10.71 -4.18 7.59
C ASN A 57 11.05 -2.99 6.69
N VAL A 58 10.08 -2.10 6.46
CA VAL A 58 10.28 -0.89 5.65
C VAL A 58 10.40 0.37 6.49
N GLY A 59 10.11 0.30 7.79
CA GLY A 59 10.28 1.42 8.70
C GLY A 59 9.43 1.32 9.96
N LYS A 60 9.51 2.35 10.78
CA LYS A 60 8.84 2.44 12.08
C LYS A 60 8.06 3.75 12.23
N LEU A 61 6.89 3.63 12.85
CA LEU A 61 6.06 4.76 13.21
C LEU A 61 6.60 5.47 14.47
N ASP A 62 6.18 6.70 14.66
CA ASP A 62 6.49 7.42 15.87
C ASP A 62 5.75 6.88 17.10
N ARG A 63 6.07 7.44 18.28
CA ARG A 63 5.47 7.01 19.54
C ARG A 63 3.97 7.31 19.62
N SER A 64 3.53 8.44 19.07
CA SER A 64 2.13 8.86 19.11
C SER A 64 1.26 7.94 18.27
N ASP A 65 1.71 7.62 17.04
CA ASP A 65 1.04 6.71 16.14
C ASP A 65 1.02 5.29 16.69
N THR A 66 2.15 4.82 17.24
CA THR A 66 2.25 3.51 17.87
C THR A 66 1.24 3.37 19.01
N HIS A 67 1.15 4.37 19.89
CA HIS A 67 0.22 4.34 21.02
C HIS A 67 -1.25 4.32 20.56
N GLU A 68 -1.61 5.14 19.59
CA GLU A 68 -2.96 5.19 19.03
C GLU A 68 -3.35 3.83 18.44
N LEU A 69 -2.46 3.22 17.64
CA LEU A 69 -2.71 1.92 17.03
C LEU A 69 -2.84 0.79 18.05
N LEU A 70 -2.05 0.81 19.13
CA LEU A 70 -2.17 -0.15 20.23
C LEU A 70 -3.53 -0.06 20.93
N LEU A 71 -4.02 1.16 21.17
CA LEU A 71 -5.36 1.36 21.75
C LEU A 71 -6.44 0.78 20.82
N ARG A 72 -6.37 1.07 19.51
CA ARG A 72 -7.33 0.53 18.53
C ARG A 72 -7.27 -0.99 18.44
N GLN A 73 -6.06 -1.57 18.49
CA GLN A 73 -5.89 -3.02 18.49
C GLN A 73 -6.48 -3.65 19.76
N ALA A 74 -6.27 -3.03 20.94
CA ALA A 74 -6.85 -3.48 22.20
C ALA A 74 -8.39 -3.42 22.18
N ASP A 75 -8.97 -2.43 21.50
CA ASP A 75 -10.42 -2.34 21.25
C ASP A 75 -10.92 -3.36 20.20
N GLY A 76 -10.04 -4.22 19.69
CA GLY A 76 -10.35 -5.26 18.71
C GLY A 76 -10.56 -4.75 17.28
N TRP A 77 -10.07 -3.55 16.95
CA TRP A 77 -10.16 -3.00 15.60
C TRP A 77 -9.15 -3.63 14.65
N GLU A 78 -9.47 -3.60 13.37
CA GLU A 78 -8.50 -3.85 12.31
C GLU A 78 -7.67 -2.60 12.06
N ILE A 79 -6.35 -2.77 11.92
CA ILE A 79 -5.40 -1.68 11.70
C ILE A 79 -4.60 -1.94 10.43
N HIS A 80 -4.48 -0.92 9.59
CA HIS A 80 -3.81 -1.00 8.29
C HIS A 80 -2.98 0.26 8.04
N ALA A 81 -1.91 0.12 7.27
CA ALA A 81 -1.13 1.22 6.74
C ALA A 81 -1.03 1.07 5.22
N ILE A 82 -1.28 2.15 4.46
CA ILE A 82 -1.17 2.15 3.00
C ILE A 82 -0.03 3.09 2.63
N LEU A 83 0.95 2.61 1.87
CA LEU A 83 2.07 3.44 1.42
C LEU A 83 1.58 4.54 0.46
N SER A 84 1.77 5.80 0.84
CA SER A 84 1.30 6.95 0.07
C SER A 84 2.42 7.75 -0.59
N ALA A 85 3.63 7.72 -0.02
CA ALA A 85 4.81 8.33 -0.63
C ALA A 85 6.11 7.77 -0.05
N VAL A 86 7.17 7.87 -0.85
CA VAL A 86 8.57 7.68 -0.42
C VAL A 86 9.34 8.95 -0.73
N LEU A 87 10.09 9.42 0.27
CA LEU A 87 10.83 10.67 0.22
C LEU A 87 12.29 10.45 0.61
N PHE A 88 13.14 11.34 0.13
CA PHE A 88 14.54 11.43 0.52
C PHE A 88 14.79 12.82 1.09
N SER A 89 15.50 12.90 2.21
CA SER A 89 15.95 14.16 2.79
C SER A 89 17.47 14.18 2.87
N GLU A 90 18.04 15.28 2.37
CA GLU A 90 19.44 15.62 2.59
C GLU A 90 19.56 16.00 4.07
N GLY A 91 20.24 15.16 4.84
CA GLY A 91 20.56 15.43 6.24
C GLY A 91 22.06 15.64 6.41
N GLU A 92 22.51 15.83 7.64
CA GLU A 92 23.94 15.78 7.97
C GLU A 92 24.47 14.37 7.60
N GLY A 93 25.34 14.29 6.60
CA GLY A 93 25.89 13.04 6.07
C GLY A 93 25.27 12.61 4.75
N ASN A 94 24.96 11.31 4.60
CA ASN A 94 24.53 10.71 3.32
C ASN A 94 23.02 10.84 3.02
N GLY A 95 22.26 11.63 3.80
CA GLY A 95 20.81 11.70 3.69
C GLY A 95 20.10 10.40 4.14
N TYR A 96 18.79 10.42 4.16
CA TYR A 96 17.97 9.26 4.56
C TYR A 96 16.64 9.21 3.84
N TYR A 97 16.13 7.98 3.66
CA TYR A 97 14.79 7.74 3.14
C TYR A 97 13.78 7.68 4.29
N TRP A 98 12.59 8.13 3.99
CA TRP A 98 11.43 8.06 4.86
C TRP A 98 10.16 7.96 4.00
N GLY A 99 9.05 7.63 4.59
CA GLY A 99 7.82 7.51 3.85
C GLY A 99 6.64 8.15 4.55
N GLU A 100 5.54 8.24 3.82
CA GLU A 100 4.23 8.59 4.34
C GLU A 100 3.28 7.41 4.11
N VAL A 101 2.46 7.13 5.11
CA VAL A 101 1.39 6.15 5.04
C VAL A 101 0.04 6.77 5.38
N ALA A 102 -1.01 6.25 4.78
CA ALA A 102 -2.37 6.42 5.24
C ALA A 102 -2.64 5.34 6.30
N LEU A 103 -2.64 5.72 7.58
CA LEU A 103 -3.08 4.85 8.67
C LEU A 103 -4.60 4.80 8.69
N MET A 104 -5.16 3.59 8.80
CA MET A 104 -6.58 3.35 8.87
C MET A 104 -6.86 2.30 9.94
N ALA A 105 -7.80 2.59 10.83
CA ALA A 105 -8.27 1.64 11.82
C ALA A 105 -9.81 1.66 11.84
N PHE A 106 -10.44 0.50 11.91
CA PHE A 106 -11.89 0.40 11.91
C PHE A 106 -12.40 -0.81 12.68
N SER A 107 -13.62 -0.69 13.20
CA SER A 107 -14.27 -1.77 13.93
C SER A 107 -14.51 -2.97 13.02
N LYS A 108 -14.22 -4.18 13.51
CA LYS A 108 -14.49 -5.45 12.83
C LYS A 108 -15.93 -5.61 12.36
N ARG A 109 -16.87 -4.93 13.02
CA ARG A 109 -18.28 -4.95 12.64
C ARG A 109 -18.54 -4.46 11.22
N HIS A 110 -17.69 -3.58 10.70
CA HIS A 110 -17.79 -2.96 9.37
C HIS A 110 -16.57 -3.28 8.49
N SER A 111 -15.89 -4.40 8.75
CA SER A 111 -14.68 -4.79 8.02
C SER A 111 -14.88 -4.85 6.51
N ARG A 112 -16.02 -5.38 6.06
CA ARG A 112 -16.30 -5.54 4.63
C ARG A 112 -16.37 -4.18 3.92
N GLU A 113 -17.11 -3.24 4.49
CA GLU A 113 -17.30 -1.90 3.95
C GLU A 113 -15.98 -1.13 3.93
N PHE A 114 -15.26 -1.14 5.05
CA PHE A 114 -13.99 -0.42 5.16
C PHE A 114 -12.84 -1.07 4.37
N ASN A 115 -12.81 -2.38 4.22
CA ASN A 115 -11.85 -3.03 3.33
C ASN A 115 -12.09 -2.65 1.86
N THR A 116 -13.36 -2.56 1.42
CA THR A 116 -13.69 -2.08 0.08
C THR A 116 -13.30 -0.60 -0.10
N PHE A 117 -13.59 0.23 0.90
CA PHE A 117 -13.19 1.64 0.92
C PHE A 117 -11.67 1.79 0.84
N MET A 118 -10.92 1.02 1.64
CA MET A 118 -9.46 1.01 1.64
C MET A 118 -8.90 0.67 0.25
N GLN A 119 -9.47 -0.31 -0.45
CA GLN A 119 -9.07 -0.63 -1.82
C GLN A 119 -9.30 0.55 -2.78
N GLY A 120 -10.38 1.29 -2.61
CA GLY A 120 -10.63 2.55 -3.33
C GLY A 120 -9.55 3.60 -3.07
N ILE A 121 -9.13 3.77 -1.80
CA ILE A 121 -8.04 4.66 -1.42
C ILE A 121 -6.72 4.20 -2.05
N CYS A 122 -6.39 2.90 -2.00
CA CYS A 122 -5.21 2.35 -2.68
C CYS A 122 -5.19 2.71 -4.17
N ALA A 123 -6.32 2.54 -4.86
CA ALA A 123 -6.43 2.85 -6.28
C ALA A 123 -6.22 4.35 -6.59
N GLU A 124 -6.68 5.24 -5.73
CA GLU A 124 -6.46 6.69 -5.89
C GLU A 124 -4.99 7.07 -5.61
N LEU A 125 -4.37 6.52 -4.57
CA LEU A 125 -2.95 6.73 -4.28
C LEU A 125 -2.05 6.28 -5.43
N ARG A 126 -2.34 5.13 -6.04
CA ARG A 126 -1.62 4.64 -7.23
C ARG A 126 -1.65 5.60 -8.42
N LYS A 127 -2.71 6.42 -8.51
CA LYS A 127 -2.84 7.48 -9.54
C LYS A 127 -2.17 8.79 -9.13
N GLY A 128 -1.49 8.84 -7.99
CA GLY A 128 -0.92 10.06 -7.43
C GLY A 128 -1.95 11.01 -6.80
N ARG A 129 -3.17 10.52 -6.54
CA ARG A 129 -4.21 11.27 -5.86
C ARG A 129 -4.23 10.90 -4.38
N ARG A 130 -4.27 11.89 -3.52
CA ARG A 130 -4.23 11.76 -2.06
C ARG A 130 -5.59 12.18 -1.48
N PRO A 131 -6.59 11.27 -1.43
CA PRO A 131 -7.92 11.61 -0.94
C PRO A 131 -7.89 11.94 0.55
N SER A 132 -8.84 12.75 1.03
CA SER A 132 -9.01 13.00 2.45
C SER A 132 -9.60 11.76 3.12
N ILE A 133 -8.84 11.17 4.04
CA ILE A 133 -9.22 9.93 4.74
C ILE A 133 -9.74 10.19 6.16
N ALA A 134 -9.54 11.38 6.71
CA ALA A 134 -10.06 11.75 8.03
C ALA A 134 -11.56 12.05 7.95
N LEU A 135 -12.40 10.99 7.94
CA LEU A 135 -13.83 11.11 7.73
C LEU A 135 -14.55 11.64 8.97
N LYS A 136 -15.50 12.54 8.75
CA LYS A 136 -16.52 12.91 9.73
C LYS A 136 -17.61 11.82 9.80
N SER A 137 -18.53 11.91 10.77
CA SER A 137 -19.63 10.95 10.95
C SER A 137 -20.42 10.70 9.65
N SER A 138 -20.76 11.74 8.90
CA SER A 138 -21.47 11.63 7.63
C SER A 138 -20.68 10.88 6.55
N GLY A 139 -19.35 11.04 6.53
CA GLY A 139 -18.48 10.28 5.62
C GLY A 139 -18.43 8.79 5.98
N VAL A 140 -18.35 8.48 7.28
CA VAL A 140 -18.40 7.10 7.79
C VAL A 140 -19.72 6.43 7.42
N GLU A 141 -20.85 7.11 7.64
CA GLU A 141 -22.17 6.64 7.23
C GLU A 141 -22.28 6.41 5.73
N THR A 142 -21.68 7.29 4.92
CA THR A 142 -21.64 7.15 3.47
C THR A 142 -20.84 5.91 3.05
N VAL A 143 -19.69 5.65 3.68
CA VAL A 143 -18.90 4.43 3.43
C VAL A 143 -19.73 3.19 3.73
N ILE A 144 -20.42 3.15 4.89
CA ILE A 144 -21.24 2.01 5.31
C ILE A 144 -22.40 1.80 4.34
N SER A 145 -23.18 2.84 4.05
CA SER A 145 -24.37 2.76 3.19
C SER A 145 -24.06 2.41 1.73
N THR A 146 -22.88 2.77 1.25
CA THR A 146 -22.44 2.43 -0.12
C THR A 146 -21.65 1.12 -0.20
N ASN A 147 -21.59 0.32 0.90
CA ASN A 147 -20.74 -0.87 0.99
C ASN A 147 -19.26 -0.60 0.61
N GLY A 148 -18.75 0.55 1.03
CA GLY A 148 -17.36 0.95 0.80
C GLY A 148 -17.03 1.44 -0.62
N LYS A 149 -17.98 1.53 -1.53
CA LYS A 149 -17.73 1.91 -2.94
C LYS A 149 -17.50 3.41 -3.11
N TRP A 150 -17.90 4.22 -2.15
CA TRP A 150 -17.68 5.66 -2.18
C TRP A 150 -16.24 5.99 -1.77
N VAL A 151 -15.60 6.92 -2.49
CA VAL A 151 -14.29 7.47 -2.14
C VAL A 151 -14.41 9.00 -2.12
N PRO A 152 -13.84 9.70 -1.10
CA PRO A 152 -13.86 11.14 -1.02
C PRO A 152 -13.26 11.79 -2.28
N LYS A 153 -13.94 12.81 -2.80
CA LYS A 153 -13.42 13.63 -3.91
C LYS A 153 -12.43 14.68 -3.40
N ASP A 154 -12.58 15.08 -2.14
CA ASP A 154 -11.70 16.03 -1.48
C ASP A 154 -10.31 15.42 -1.34
N ARG A 155 -9.29 16.27 -1.53
CA ARG A 155 -7.90 15.86 -1.47
C ARG A 155 -7.21 16.55 -0.30
N GLU A 156 -6.32 15.81 0.32
CA GLU A 156 -5.40 16.41 1.29
C GLU A 156 -4.51 17.46 0.62
N PRO A 157 -4.16 18.53 1.32
CA PRO A 157 -3.25 19.54 0.82
C PRO A 157 -1.90 18.91 0.42
N LYS A 158 -1.19 19.60 -0.48
CA LYS A 158 0.16 19.17 -0.85
C LYS A 158 1.02 19.03 0.40
N ARG A 159 1.90 18.01 0.40
CA ARG A 159 2.85 17.80 1.50
C ARG A 159 3.71 19.03 1.72
N SER A 160 3.77 19.50 2.95
CA SER A 160 4.75 20.53 3.31
C SER A 160 6.12 19.87 3.44
N LEU A 161 6.99 20.09 2.47
CA LEU A 161 8.34 19.53 2.45
C LEU A 161 9.31 20.56 3.01
N LYS A 162 10.23 20.07 3.85
CA LYS A 162 11.38 20.88 4.30
C LYS A 162 12.37 21.07 3.15
N ALA A 163 13.17 22.13 3.20
CA ALA A 163 14.28 22.34 2.26
C ALA A 163 15.19 21.09 2.24
N GLY A 164 15.68 20.70 1.07
CA GLY A 164 16.49 19.49 0.91
C GLY A 164 15.71 18.18 0.94
N THR A 165 14.37 18.23 0.84
CA THR A 165 13.54 17.02 0.73
C THR A 165 13.00 16.86 -0.69
N VAL A 166 13.14 15.66 -1.26
CA VAL A 166 12.66 15.30 -2.58
C VAL A 166 11.67 14.13 -2.50
N VAL A 167 10.58 14.21 -3.27
CA VAL A 167 9.65 13.10 -3.44
C VAL A 167 10.24 12.11 -4.45
N VAL A 168 10.45 10.86 -4.03
CA VAL A 168 11.01 9.79 -4.87
C VAL A 168 9.90 8.98 -5.54
N LYS A 169 8.86 8.64 -4.76
CA LYS A 169 7.66 7.94 -5.23
C LYS A 169 6.41 8.57 -4.61
N ASP A 170 5.40 8.89 -5.39
CA ASP A 170 4.07 9.32 -4.92
C ASP A 170 2.93 8.80 -5.79
N HIS A 171 3.25 8.03 -6.84
CA HIS A 171 2.31 7.34 -7.72
C HIS A 171 2.99 6.12 -8.34
N LEU A 172 2.22 5.25 -8.98
CA LEU A 172 2.78 4.14 -9.76
C LEU A 172 3.30 4.64 -11.10
N LYS A 173 4.59 4.44 -11.35
CA LYS A 173 5.20 4.61 -12.67
C LYS A 173 4.75 3.48 -13.62
N TYR A 174 5.04 3.62 -14.90
CA TYR A 174 4.60 2.66 -15.91
C TYR A 174 5.18 1.26 -15.68
N ASP A 175 6.46 1.16 -15.36
CA ASP A 175 7.17 -0.08 -15.01
C ASP A 175 6.61 -0.73 -13.74
N GLU A 176 6.32 0.05 -12.71
CA GLU A 176 5.71 -0.42 -11.47
C GLU A 176 4.27 -0.94 -11.67
N ARG A 177 3.52 -0.38 -12.64
CA ARG A 177 2.19 -0.90 -13.02
C ARG A 177 2.28 -2.29 -13.62
N LEU A 178 3.31 -2.57 -14.42
CA LEU A 178 3.54 -3.92 -14.96
C LEU A 178 3.86 -4.92 -13.84
N VAL A 179 4.67 -4.52 -12.87
CA VAL A 179 4.94 -5.34 -11.67
C VAL A 179 3.66 -5.59 -10.87
N GLU A 180 2.83 -4.58 -10.67
CA GLU A 180 1.54 -4.74 -9.98
C GLU A 180 0.61 -5.70 -10.72
N MET A 181 0.50 -5.58 -12.05
CA MET A 181 -0.30 -6.51 -12.85
C MET A 181 0.21 -7.95 -12.75
N ALA A 182 1.53 -8.15 -12.76
CA ALA A 182 2.14 -9.47 -12.58
C ALA A 182 1.87 -10.04 -11.18
N ARG A 183 1.94 -9.20 -10.12
CA ARG A 183 1.66 -9.59 -8.73
C ARG A 183 0.20 -10.02 -8.52
N ASN A 184 -0.75 -9.38 -9.20
CA ASN A 184 -2.18 -9.66 -9.05
C ASN A 184 -2.64 -10.90 -9.82
N LYS A 185 -1.69 -11.75 -10.30
CA LYS A 185 -1.95 -12.99 -11.06
C LYS A 185 -3.11 -12.79 -12.03
N ASN A 186 -2.91 -11.90 -13.01
CA ASN A 186 -3.93 -11.65 -14.01
C ASN A 186 -4.13 -12.94 -14.81
N ILE A 187 -5.20 -13.68 -14.50
CA ILE A 187 -5.57 -14.96 -15.13
C ILE A 187 -5.57 -14.80 -16.66
N GLY A 188 -5.91 -13.60 -17.16
CA GLY A 188 -5.84 -13.26 -18.57
C GLY A 188 -4.44 -13.40 -19.18
N CYS A 189 -3.38 -12.91 -18.51
CA CYS A 189 -2.01 -13.08 -19.00
C CYS A 189 -1.57 -14.54 -19.00
N MET A 190 -2.03 -15.33 -18.03
CA MET A 190 -1.74 -16.75 -17.96
C MET A 190 -2.42 -17.51 -19.08
N ILE A 191 -3.68 -17.20 -19.38
CA ILE A 191 -4.44 -17.82 -20.50
C ILE A 191 -3.80 -17.47 -21.84
N ILE A 192 -3.44 -16.20 -22.06
CA ILE A 192 -2.77 -15.76 -23.31
C ILE A 192 -1.40 -16.48 -23.47
N GLY A 193 -0.64 -16.59 -22.38
CA GLY A 193 0.64 -17.31 -22.39
C GLY A 193 0.48 -18.79 -22.75
N TRP A 194 -0.48 -19.48 -22.17
CA TRP A 194 -0.79 -20.87 -22.53
C TRP A 194 -1.32 -21.01 -23.95
N ALA A 195 -2.19 -20.12 -24.41
CA ALA A 195 -2.70 -20.12 -25.78
C ALA A 195 -1.56 -19.96 -26.79
N PHE A 196 -0.59 -19.08 -26.52
CA PHE A 196 0.60 -18.91 -27.36
C PHE A 196 1.48 -20.17 -27.41
N ILE A 197 1.69 -20.83 -26.27
CA ILE A 197 2.46 -22.09 -26.21
C ILE A 197 1.76 -23.19 -27.03
N PHE A 198 0.43 -23.34 -26.88
CA PHE A 198 -0.33 -24.30 -27.65
C PHE A 198 -0.26 -24.02 -29.16
N LEU A 199 -0.32 -22.76 -29.55
CA LEU A 199 -0.20 -22.37 -30.97
C LEU A 199 1.17 -22.72 -31.53
N LEU A 200 2.26 -22.47 -30.78
CA LEU A 200 3.61 -22.87 -31.18
C LEU A 200 3.76 -24.39 -31.33
N VAL A 201 3.25 -25.15 -30.37
CA VAL A 201 3.29 -26.63 -30.41
C VAL A 201 2.51 -27.16 -31.62
N ALA A 202 1.34 -26.57 -31.92
CA ALA A 202 0.55 -26.94 -33.09
C ALA A 202 1.29 -26.63 -34.41
N LEU A 203 1.93 -25.45 -34.50
CA LEU A 203 2.74 -25.10 -35.69
C LEU A 203 3.89 -26.05 -35.92
N VAL A 204 4.62 -26.40 -34.83
CA VAL A 204 5.73 -27.37 -34.90
C VAL A 204 5.19 -28.75 -35.32
N GLY A 205 4.07 -29.18 -34.75
CA GLY A 205 3.44 -30.46 -35.12
C GLY A 205 3.04 -30.54 -36.61
N VAL A 206 2.46 -29.47 -37.16
CA VAL A 206 2.10 -29.38 -38.59
C VAL A 206 3.36 -29.39 -39.45
N ALA A 207 4.41 -28.65 -39.07
CA ALA A 207 5.67 -28.63 -39.80
C ALA A 207 6.35 -30.00 -39.83
N LEU A 208 6.38 -30.72 -38.69
CA LEU A 208 6.89 -32.08 -38.64
C LEU A 208 6.09 -33.06 -39.47
N TRP A 209 4.77 -32.94 -39.44
CA TRP A 209 3.88 -33.76 -40.27
C TRP A 209 4.13 -33.55 -41.77
N SER A 210 4.38 -32.34 -42.21
CA SER A 210 4.66 -32.03 -43.62
C SER A 210 6.01 -32.52 -44.12
N ILE A 211 6.96 -32.90 -43.24
CA ILE A 211 8.33 -33.37 -43.56
C ILE A 211 8.38 -34.90 -43.62
N ILE A 212 7.42 -35.63 -43.05
CA ILE A 212 7.38 -37.09 -43.06
C ILE A 212 6.76 -37.54 -44.41
N PRO A 213 7.56 -38.07 -45.36
CA PRO A 213 7.01 -38.59 -46.63
C PRO A 213 6.21 -39.84 -46.33
N SER A 214 4.99 -39.89 -46.86
CA SER A 214 4.13 -41.09 -46.88
C SER A 214 4.65 -42.14 -47.85
#